data_77448e824297113131954f1025e2f8c2
#
_entry.id   77448e824297113131954f1025e2f8c2
#
_cell.length_a   1.000
_cell.length_b   1.000
_cell.length_c   1.000
_cell.angle_alpha   90.00
_cell.angle_beta   90.00
_cell.angle_gamma   90.00
#
_symmetry.space_group_name_H-M   'P 1'
#
loop_
_entity.id
_entity.type
_entity.pdbx_description
1 polymer ?
#
loop_
_entity_poly.entity_id
_entity_poly.type
_entity_poly.pdbx_seq_one_letter_code
_entity_poly.pdbx_strand_id
1 'polypeptide(L)'
;MQTKTNYRKKPPFFILVWAIPLIIFCLYAIYQHYITGLPYYGQGRIPMKQATALSVPGFSFINQEGKTIDSTTIKNKIWVADFFFTSCPSICPKMTEHLKTVQAAFNNSDDVKILSFSVDPERDNPKKLEQYAHTHSIDSNSWSLLTGSKKDLYSYARHGLFIDATDGDGGVEDFIHSDRFVLIDREGHIRGYYDGTSDMDTKLLIADIKTLL
;
A
#
# COMPACT_ATOMS: atom_id res chain seq x y z
N MET A 1 -62.60 7.23 26.94
CA MET A 1 -61.22 7.40 27.38
C MET A 1 -60.53 6.04 27.21
N GLN A 2 -59.85 5.81 26.05
CA GLN A 2 -59.21 4.53 25.75
C GLN A 2 -57.73 4.65 26.08
N THR A 3 -57.23 3.95 27.06
CA THR A 3 -55.83 3.82 27.43
C THR A 3 -55.13 2.88 26.41
N LYS A 4 -54.29 3.43 25.55
CA LYS A 4 -53.40 2.64 24.69
C LYS A 4 -52.31 2.02 25.54
N THR A 5 -52.40 0.73 25.83
CA THR A 5 -51.32 -0.07 26.42
C THR A 5 -50.21 -0.27 25.37
N ASN A 6 -49.05 0.36 25.60
CA ASN A 6 -47.85 0.22 24.81
C ASN A 6 -47.19 -1.13 25.10
N TYR A 7 -47.45 -2.13 24.26
CA TYR A 7 -46.84 -3.46 24.34
C TYR A 7 -45.40 -3.40 23.79
N ARG A 8 -44.41 -3.18 24.66
CA ARG A 8 -43.00 -3.37 24.29
C ARG A 8 -42.80 -4.89 24.06
N LYS A 9 -42.79 -5.31 22.80
CA LYS A 9 -42.40 -6.68 22.41
C LYS A 9 -40.94 -6.91 22.84
N LYS A 10 -40.73 -7.79 23.82
CA LYS A 10 -39.39 -8.30 24.18
C LYS A 10 -38.82 -9.02 22.95
N PRO A 11 -37.55 -8.81 22.59
CA PRO A 11 -36.97 -9.56 21.49
C PRO A 11 -37.02 -11.06 21.78
N PRO A 12 -37.29 -11.91 20.79
CA PRO A 12 -37.38 -13.34 21.01
C PRO A 12 -36.04 -13.87 21.55
N PHE A 13 -36.07 -14.61 22.61
CA PHE A 13 -34.94 -15.22 23.33
C PHE A 13 -33.95 -15.89 22.38
N PHE A 14 -34.43 -16.44 21.28
CA PHE A 14 -33.62 -17.06 20.21
C PHE A 14 -32.65 -16.10 19.52
N ILE A 15 -33.01 -14.81 19.32
CA ILE A 15 -32.12 -13.80 18.73
C ILE A 15 -30.98 -13.47 19.68
N LEU A 16 -31.24 -13.42 20.99
CA LEU A 16 -30.20 -13.15 21.99
C LEU A 16 -29.16 -14.26 22.10
N VAL A 17 -29.58 -15.52 21.97
CA VAL A 17 -28.66 -16.69 22.04
C VAL A 17 -27.62 -16.70 20.93
N TRP A 18 -27.97 -16.23 19.74
CA TRP A 18 -27.05 -16.20 18.60
C TRP A 18 -26.35 -14.86 18.39
N ALA A 19 -26.99 -13.75 18.76
CA ALA A 19 -26.40 -12.42 18.63
C ALA A 19 -25.24 -12.17 19.61
N ILE A 20 -25.35 -12.64 20.84
CA ILE A 20 -24.31 -12.45 21.86
C ILE A 20 -22.98 -13.12 21.47
N PRO A 21 -22.92 -14.42 21.09
CA PRO A 21 -21.67 -15.04 20.61
C PRO A 21 -21.09 -14.36 19.38
N LEU A 22 -21.93 -13.91 18.45
CA LEU A 22 -21.47 -13.19 17.26
C LEU A 22 -20.83 -11.84 17.63
N ILE A 23 -21.45 -11.08 18.53
CA ILE A 23 -20.91 -9.81 19.03
C ILE A 23 -19.57 -10.05 19.74
N ILE A 24 -19.50 -11.06 20.61
CA ILE A 24 -18.26 -11.42 21.32
C ILE A 24 -17.17 -11.82 20.32
N PHE A 25 -17.51 -12.61 19.31
CA PHE A 25 -16.55 -12.99 18.26
C PHE A 25 -16.06 -11.78 17.46
N CYS A 26 -16.96 -10.87 17.07
CA CYS A 26 -16.57 -9.63 16.39
C CYS A 26 -15.68 -8.73 17.27
N LEU A 27 -16.04 -8.57 18.55
CA LEU A 27 -15.23 -7.82 19.51
C LEU A 27 -13.88 -8.47 19.75
N TYR A 28 -13.82 -9.81 19.83
CA TYR A 28 -12.57 -10.56 19.94
C TYR A 28 -11.71 -10.42 18.68
N ALA A 29 -12.29 -10.49 17.48
CA ALA A 29 -11.58 -10.28 16.21
C ALA A 29 -11.02 -8.86 16.10
N ILE A 30 -11.82 -7.85 16.47
CA ILE A 30 -11.38 -6.46 16.56
C ILE A 30 -10.26 -6.30 17.59
N TYR A 31 -10.41 -6.87 18.78
CA TYR A 31 -9.39 -6.85 19.83
C TYR A 31 -8.09 -7.50 19.37
N GLN A 32 -8.13 -8.66 18.71
CA GLN A 32 -6.96 -9.31 18.13
C GLN A 32 -6.28 -8.44 17.08
N HIS A 33 -7.05 -7.83 16.18
CA HIS A 33 -6.50 -6.92 15.16
C HIS A 33 -5.74 -5.73 15.79
N TYR A 34 -6.30 -5.11 16.83
CA TYR A 34 -5.68 -3.98 17.53
C TYR A 34 -4.49 -4.36 18.42
N ILE A 35 -4.51 -5.55 19.05
CA ILE A 35 -3.47 -5.97 20.01
C ILE A 35 -2.29 -6.67 19.31
N THR A 36 -2.53 -7.42 18.23
CA THR A 36 -1.45 -8.13 17.52
C THR A 36 -0.73 -7.24 16.50
N GLY A 37 -1.29 -6.06 16.22
CA GLY A 37 -0.76 -5.15 15.18
C GLY A 37 -0.90 -5.74 13.78
N LEU A 38 -0.36 -5.02 12.79
CA LEU A 38 -0.35 -5.51 11.41
C LEU A 38 0.59 -6.72 11.26
N PRO A 39 0.25 -7.70 10.41
CA PRO A 39 1.12 -8.82 10.12
C PRO A 39 2.43 -8.37 9.47
N TYR A 40 3.42 -9.24 9.51
CA TYR A 40 4.66 -9.12 8.75
C TYR A 40 4.59 -10.05 7.55
N TYR A 41 5.14 -9.64 6.43
CA TYR A 41 5.16 -10.44 5.21
C TYR A 41 6.60 -10.64 4.72
N GLY A 42 6.85 -11.80 4.13
CA GLY A 42 8.12 -12.16 3.50
C GLY A 42 7.91 -12.76 2.12
N GLN A 43 8.87 -13.53 1.66
CA GLN A 43 8.82 -14.20 0.37
C GLN A 43 7.52 -15.00 0.20
N GLY A 44 6.91 -14.92 -0.97
CA GLY A 44 5.63 -15.55 -1.27
C GLY A 44 4.42 -14.87 -0.61
N ARG A 45 4.57 -13.69 -0.04
CA ARG A 45 3.52 -12.91 0.64
C ARG A 45 2.82 -13.70 1.76
N ILE A 46 3.56 -14.58 2.42
CA ILE A 46 3.05 -15.39 3.52
C ILE A 46 3.21 -14.58 4.82
N PRO A 47 2.15 -14.44 5.63
CA PRO A 47 2.25 -13.81 6.94
C PRO A 47 3.25 -14.55 7.84
N MET A 48 4.12 -13.80 8.52
CA MET A 48 5.16 -14.35 9.37
C MET A 48 5.23 -13.64 10.73
N LYS A 49 5.99 -14.20 11.66
CA LYS A 49 6.23 -13.58 12.96
C LYS A 49 7.26 -12.45 12.81
N GLN A 50 7.13 -11.41 13.61
CA GLN A 50 8.08 -10.30 13.67
C GLN A 50 9.54 -10.75 13.80
N ALA A 51 9.81 -11.71 14.65
CA ALA A 51 11.17 -12.21 14.89
C ALA A 51 11.87 -12.83 13.66
N THR A 52 11.12 -13.16 12.62
CA THR A 52 11.64 -13.74 11.37
C THR A 52 11.45 -12.81 10.17
N ALA A 53 10.82 -11.65 10.37
CA ALA A 53 10.62 -10.67 9.31
C ALA A 53 11.97 -10.06 8.90
N LEU A 54 12.24 -10.04 7.61
CA LEU A 54 13.40 -9.37 7.04
C LEU A 54 12.96 -8.00 6.52
N SER A 55 13.80 -7.00 6.69
CA SER A 55 13.59 -5.71 6.05
C SER A 55 13.84 -5.83 4.55
N VAL A 56 13.12 -5.00 3.77
CA VAL A 56 13.35 -4.90 2.33
C VAL A 56 14.79 -4.49 2.05
N PRO A 57 15.39 -4.98 0.96
CA PRO A 57 16.77 -4.65 0.62
C PRO A 57 16.92 -3.15 0.32
N GLY A 58 18.13 -2.64 0.47
CA GLY A 58 18.47 -1.29 0.07
C GLY A 58 18.26 -1.07 -1.43
N PHE A 59 17.91 0.15 -1.80
CA PHE A 59 17.74 0.58 -3.19
C PHE A 59 18.32 1.98 -3.41
N SER A 60 18.51 2.33 -4.68
CA SER A 60 18.94 3.67 -5.11
C SER A 60 18.42 3.91 -6.53
N PHE A 61 17.51 4.88 -6.70
CA PHE A 61 16.86 5.21 -7.97
C PHE A 61 16.80 6.73 -8.14
N ILE A 62 16.46 7.18 -9.34
CA ILE A 62 16.35 8.61 -9.67
C ILE A 62 14.88 9.01 -9.68
N ASN A 63 14.55 10.13 -9.04
CA ASN A 63 13.17 10.63 -9.02
C ASN A 63 12.88 11.60 -10.20
N GLN A 64 11.63 12.07 -10.27
CA GLN A 64 11.14 13.03 -11.26
C GLN A 64 11.88 14.36 -11.26
N GLU A 65 12.57 14.71 -10.17
CA GLU A 65 13.39 15.94 -10.08
C GLU A 65 14.87 15.69 -10.46
N GLY A 66 15.22 14.47 -10.89
CA GLY A 66 16.58 14.06 -11.17
C GLY A 66 17.45 13.82 -9.93
N LYS A 67 16.85 13.76 -8.73
CA LYS A 67 17.55 13.49 -7.48
C LYS A 67 17.59 11.99 -7.20
N THR A 68 18.67 11.54 -6.57
CA THR A 68 18.76 10.17 -6.07
C THR A 68 17.90 10.00 -4.82
N ILE A 69 17.03 9.02 -4.83
CA ILE A 69 16.25 8.54 -3.69
C ILE A 69 16.73 7.14 -3.36
N ASP A 70 17.17 6.94 -2.15
CA ASP A 70 17.69 5.68 -1.65
C ASP A 70 17.08 5.32 -0.29
N SER A 71 17.44 4.15 0.21
CA SER A 71 16.95 3.64 1.50
C SER A 71 17.32 4.55 2.68
N THR A 72 18.37 5.39 2.57
CA THR A 72 18.75 6.34 3.63
C THR A 72 17.85 7.55 3.64
N THR A 73 17.37 7.99 2.47
CA THR A 73 16.45 9.11 2.28
C THR A 73 15.09 8.85 2.94
N ILE A 74 14.66 7.59 2.97
CA ILE A 74 13.37 7.17 3.54
C ILE A 74 13.51 6.47 4.91
N LYS A 75 14.69 6.52 5.51
CA LYS A 75 14.94 5.89 6.81
C LYS A 75 13.98 6.41 7.88
N ASN A 76 13.44 5.52 8.70
CA ASN A 76 12.45 5.81 9.74
C ASN A 76 11.12 6.39 9.20
N LYS A 77 10.81 6.21 7.92
CA LYS A 77 9.53 6.60 7.33
C LYS A 77 8.66 5.36 7.10
N ILE A 78 7.36 5.54 7.19
CA ILE A 78 6.38 4.60 6.67
C ILE A 78 6.21 4.93 5.19
N TRP A 79 6.20 3.92 4.33
CA TRP A 79 6.06 4.21 2.91
C TRP A 79 5.24 3.17 2.16
N VAL A 80 4.62 3.65 1.10
CA VAL A 80 3.81 2.84 0.19
C VAL A 80 4.55 2.74 -1.13
N ALA A 81 4.70 1.52 -1.63
CA ALA A 81 5.28 1.25 -2.94
C ALA A 81 4.22 0.81 -3.94
N ASP A 82 4.37 1.21 -5.19
CA ASP A 82 3.67 0.65 -6.34
C ASP A 82 4.55 0.60 -7.58
N PHE A 83 4.08 -0.11 -8.60
CA PHE A 83 4.73 -0.22 -9.90
C PHE A 83 3.80 0.30 -10.98
N PHE A 84 4.29 1.21 -11.81
CA PHE A 84 3.51 1.91 -12.82
C PHE A 84 4.32 2.22 -14.07
N PHE A 85 3.70 2.78 -15.09
CA PHE A 85 4.39 3.45 -16.20
C PHE A 85 3.50 4.57 -16.77
N THR A 86 4.14 5.64 -17.25
CA THR A 86 3.42 6.88 -17.60
C THR A 86 2.46 6.73 -18.78
N SER A 87 2.70 5.75 -19.66
CA SER A 87 1.88 5.49 -20.85
C SER A 87 0.83 4.38 -20.66
N CYS A 88 0.59 3.92 -19.43
CA CYS A 88 -0.42 2.91 -19.13
C CYS A 88 -1.83 3.43 -19.42
N PRO A 89 -2.62 2.75 -20.29
CA PRO A 89 -3.95 3.24 -20.66
C PRO A 89 -5.07 2.73 -19.76
N SER A 90 -4.77 1.88 -18.77
CA SER A 90 -5.81 1.10 -18.06
C SER A 90 -5.78 1.30 -16.55
N ILE A 91 -5.00 0.51 -15.80
CA ILE A 91 -5.06 0.47 -14.33
C ILE A 91 -4.30 1.60 -13.65
N CYS A 92 -3.15 2.05 -14.22
CA CYS A 92 -2.31 3.05 -13.56
C CYS A 92 -3.02 4.38 -13.29
N PRO A 93 -3.87 4.94 -14.19
CA PRO A 93 -4.60 6.15 -13.85
C PRO A 93 -5.50 5.98 -12.62
N LYS A 94 -6.14 4.83 -12.46
CA LYS A 94 -6.97 4.53 -11.29
C LYS A 94 -6.13 4.39 -10.02
N MET A 95 -5.02 3.64 -10.09
CA MET A 95 -4.07 3.51 -9.00
C MET A 95 -3.52 4.87 -8.57
N THR A 96 -3.18 5.75 -9.53
CA THR A 96 -2.71 7.11 -9.25
C THR A 96 -3.76 7.92 -8.48
N GLU A 97 -5.04 7.86 -8.84
CA GLU A 97 -6.10 8.56 -8.10
C GLU A 97 -6.28 7.99 -6.68
N HIS A 98 -6.11 6.68 -6.49
CA HIS A 98 -6.12 6.08 -5.16
C HIS A 98 -4.91 6.51 -4.32
N LEU A 99 -3.71 6.56 -4.89
CA LEU A 99 -2.52 7.07 -4.20
C LEU A 99 -2.63 8.57 -3.90
N LYS A 100 -3.30 9.37 -4.72
CA LYS A 100 -3.63 10.77 -4.39
C LYS A 100 -4.53 10.86 -3.16
N THR A 101 -5.47 9.92 -3.00
CA THR A 101 -6.29 9.83 -1.78
C THR A 101 -5.42 9.50 -0.55
N VAL A 102 -4.45 8.60 -0.70
CA VAL A 102 -3.46 8.30 0.35
C VAL A 102 -2.61 9.54 0.64
N GLN A 103 -2.05 10.20 -0.38
CA GLN A 103 -1.26 11.42 -0.23
C GLN A 103 -2.04 12.51 0.52
N ALA A 104 -3.29 12.76 0.13
CA ALA A 104 -4.14 13.76 0.77
C ALA A 104 -4.44 13.43 2.24
N ALA A 105 -4.57 12.15 2.59
CA ALA A 105 -4.79 11.72 3.98
C ALA A 105 -3.60 12.00 4.91
N PHE A 106 -2.39 12.17 4.35
CA PHE A 106 -1.14 12.36 5.10
C PHE A 106 -0.33 13.58 4.66
N ASN A 107 -0.96 14.57 4.00
CA ASN A 107 -0.29 15.76 3.46
C ASN A 107 0.43 16.62 4.51
N ASN A 108 0.05 16.49 5.79
CA ASN A 108 0.69 17.20 6.91
C ASN A 108 1.71 16.32 7.66
N SER A 109 1.99 15.11 7.17
CA SER A 109 2.91 14.17 7.82
C SER A 109 4.17 13.99 6.98
N ASP A 110 5.31 14.35 7.54
CA ASP A 110 6.59 14.05 6.91
C ASP A 110 7.00 12.57 7.06
N ASP A 111 6.28 11.83 7.91
CA ASP A 111 6.56 10.42 8.24
C ASP A 111 6.05 9.42 7.22
N VAL A 112 5.17 9.84 6.30
CA VAL A 112 4.58 8.96 5.28
C VAL A 112 5.07 9.38 3.90
N LYS A 113 5.59 8.43 3.12
CA LYS A 113 6.09 8.65 1.76
C LYS A 113 5.43 7.67 0.78
N ILE A 114 5.32 8.05 -0.48
CA ILE A 114 4.87 7.20 -1.57
C ILE A 114 6.02 7.09 -2.58
N LEU A 115 6.34 5.87 -2.98
CA LEU A 115 7.39 5.56 -3.95
C LEU A 115 6.81 4.73 -5.09
N SER A 116 6.61 5.36 -6.24
CA SER A 116 6.12 4.68 -7.45
C SER A 116 7.28 4.36 -8.38
N PHE A 117 7.51 3.08 -8.65
CA PHE A 117 8.62 2.59 -9.46
C PHE A 117 8.18 2.37 -10.89
N SER A 118 8.83 3.02 -11.85
CA SER A 118 8.51 2.80 -13.27
C SER A 118 8.96 1.41 -13.73
N VAL A 119 8.08 0.71 -14.42
CA VAL A 119 8.40 -0.55 -15.11
C VAL A 119 8.79 -0.35 -16.58
N ASP A 120 8.78 0.89 -17.07
CA ASP A 120 9.19 1.26 -18.43
C ASP A 120 10.25 2.37 -18.40
N PRO A 121 11.41 2.16 -17.74
CA PRO A 121 12.41 3.21 -17.53
C PRO A 121 13.05 3.72 -18.83
N GLU A 122 12.94 2.99 -19.93
CA GLU A 122 13.41 3.44 -21.24
C GLU A 122 12.61 4.63 -21.77
N ARG A 123 11.31 4.69 -21.45
CA ARG A 123 10.41 5.79 -21.81
C ARG A 123 10.21 6.77 -20.67
N ASP A 124 10.24 6.29 -19.43
CA ASP A 124 9.96 7.05 -18.21
C ASP A 124 11.26 7.64 -17.62
N ASN A 125 11.89 8.56 -18.36
CA ASN A 125 13.01 9.35 -17.83
C ASN A 125 12.51 10.42 -16.82
N PRO A 126 13.38 11.05 -16.01
CA PRO A 126 12.98 12.04 -15.01
C PRO A 126 12.06 13.14 -15.54
N LYS A 127 12.35 13.68 -16.73
CA LYS A 127 11.51 14.73 -17.36
C LYS A 127 10.09 14.23 -17.68
N LYS A 128 9.97 12.97 -18.12
CA LYS A 128 8.67 12.35 -18.39
C LYS A 128 7.88 12.11 -17.09
N LEU A 129 8.58 11.67 -16.05
CA LEU A 129 8.01 11.50 -14.71
C LEU A 129 7.58 12.84 -14.10
N GLU A 130 8.35 13.93 -14.30
CA GLU A 130 7.98 15.29 -13.89
C GLU A 130 6.69 15.76 -14.58
N GLN A 131 6.58 15.53 -15.89
CA GLN A 131 5.36 15.85 -16.65
C GLN A 131 4.15 15.06 -16.10
N TYR A 132 4.33 13.78 -15.79
CA TYR A 132 3.30 12.93 -15.20
C TYR A 132 2.90 13.45 -13.83
N ALA A 133 3.84 13.77 -12.96
CA ALA A 133 3.59 14.32 -11.64
C ALA A 133 2.78 15.63 -11.73
N HIS A 134 3.16 16.53 -12.64
CA HIS A 134 2.43 17.78 -12.87
C HIS A 134 0.99 17.52 -13.37
N THR A 135 0.83 16.64 -14.36
CA THR A 135 -0.48 16.31 -14.95
C THR A 135 -1.45 15.76 -13.91
N HIS A 136 -0.95 14.93 -12.98
CA HIS A 136 -1.75 14.31 -11.92
C HIS A 136 -1.77 15.10 -10.61
N SER A 137 -1.13 16.28 -10.56
CA SER A 137 -1.03 17.11 -9.35
C SER A 137 -0.43 16.34 -8.16
N ILE A 138 0.64 15.60 -8.41
CA ILE A 138 1.40 14.85 -7.41
C ILE A 138 2.30 15.83 -6.65
N ASP A 139 2.24 15.83 -5.31
CA ASP A 139 3.15 16.59 -4.47
C ASP A 139 4.46 15.82 -4.26
N SER A 140 5.53 16.32 -4.88
CA SER A 140 6.86 15.71 -4.84
C SER A 140 7.52 15.67 -3.46
N ASN A 141 7.01 16.41 -2.48
CA ASN A 141 7.52 16.36 -1.10
C ASN A 141 7.21 15.02 -0.41
N SER A 142 6.08 14.42 -0.75
CA SER A 142 5.61 13.15 -0.14
C SER A 142 5.54 11.99 -1.11
N TRP A 143 5.67 12.24 -2.43
CA TRP A 143 5.55 11.21 -3.44
C TRP A 143 6.65 11.32 -4.50
N SER A 144 7.50 10.30 -4.58
CA SER A 144 8.56 10.17 -5.57
C SER A 144 8.18 9.16 -6.65
N LEU A 145 8.28 9.58 -7.90
CA LEU A 145 8.19 8.71 -9.08
C LEU A 145 9.61 8.32 -9.48
N LEU A 146 9.91 7.04 -9.47
CA LEU A 146 11.29 6.54 -9.55
C LEU A 146 11.55 5.83 -10.87
N THR A 147 12.74 6.08 -11.42
CA THR A 147 13.26 5.43 -12.61
C THR A 147 14.72 5.03 -12.41
N GLY A 148 15.25 4.16 -13.27
CA GLY A 148 16.62 3.67 -13.17
C GLY A 148 16.91 2.57 -14.17
N SER A 149 17.85 1.70 -13.85
CA SER A 149 18.10 0.49 -14.65
C SER A 149 16.89 -0.44 -14.59
N LYS A 150 16.39 -0.90 -15.74
CA LYS A 150 15.28 -1.87 -15.80
C LYS A 150 15.58 -3.11 -14.98
N LYS A 151 16.81 -3.62 -15.09
CA LYS A 151 17.25 -4.80 -14.33
C LYS A 151 17.13 -4.60 -12.82
N ASP A 152 17.55 -3.44 -12.31
CA ASP A 152 17.52 -3.17 -10.87
C ASP A 152 16.09 -2.94 -10.37
N LEU A 153 15.27 -2.20 -11.13
CA LEU A 153 13.85 -1.99 -10.83
C LEU A 153 13.09 -3.32 -10.76
N TYR A 154 13.31 -4.20 -11.72
CA TYR A 154 12.67 -5.51 -11.80
C TYR A 154 13.17 -6.47 -10.73
N SER A 155 14.49 -6.46 -10.46
CA SER A 155 15.05 -7.21 -9.33
C SER A 155 14.46 -6.75 -8.01
N TYR A 156 14.31 -5.44 -7.81
CA TYR A 156 13.71 -4.89 -6.60
C TYR A 156 12.23 -5.27 -6.45
N ALA A 157 11.47 -5.25 -7.55
CA ALA A 157 10.07 -5.68 -7.54
C ALA A 157 9.93 -7.14 -7.09
N ARG A 158 10.74 -8.05 -7.67
CA ARG A 158 10.64 -9.49 -7.43
C ARG A 158 11.21 -9.90 -6.09
N HIS A 159 12.40 -9.43 -5.75
CA HIS A 159 13.19 -9.92 -4.62
C HIS A 159 13.15 -8.97 -3.42
N GLY A 160 12.84 -7.70 -3.64
CA GLY A 160 12.71 -6.71 -2.57
C GLY A 160 11.29 -6.63 -2.03
N LEU A 161 10.32 -6.44 -2.91
CA LEU A 161 8.92 -6.21 -2.53
C LEU A 161 8.03 -7.44 -2.76
N PHE A 162 8.56 -8.54 -3.27
CA PHE A 162 7.85 -9.79 -3.55
C PHE A 162 6.58 -9.60 -4.38
N ILE A 163 6.64 -8.65 -5.32
CA ILE A 163 5.56 -8.45 -6.29
C ILE A 163 5.55 -9.65 -7.22
N ASP A 164 4.36 -10.23 -7.44
CA ASP A 164 4.18 -11.30 -8.42
C ASP A 164 4.46 -10.75 -9.81
N ALA A 165 5.68 -10.93 -10.20
CA ALA A 165 6.07 -10.80 -11.58
C ALA A 165 6.38 -12.22 -12.05
N THR A 166 5.92 -12.58 -13.24
CA THR A 166 6.40 -13.78 -13.92
C THR A 166 7.92 -13.80 -13.90
N ASP A 167 8.52 -14.98 -13.72
CA ASP A 167 9.96 -15.12 -13.79
C ASP A 167 10.47 -14.43 -15.07
N GLY A 168 11.45 -13.56 -14.91
CA GLY A 168 12.03 -12.77 -15.98
C GLY A 168 13.39 -12.24 -15.59
N ASP A 169 14.18 -11.81 -16.56
CA ASP A 169 15.56 -11.36 -16.39
C ASP A 169 15.73 -9.84 -16.49
N GLY A 170 14.63 -9.09 -16.62
CA GLY A 170 14.64 -7.65 -16.87
C GLY A 170 15.00 -7.29 -18.33
N GLY A 171 14.98 -8.27 -19.25
CA GLY A 171 15.21 -8.07 -20.67
C GLY A 171 14.09 -7.32 -21.38
N VAL A 172 14.19 -7.21 -22.72
CA VAL A 172 13.25 -6.41 -23.54
C VAL A 172 11.84 -6.96 -23.47
N GLU A 173 11.71 -8.30 -23.45
CA GLU A 173 10.40 -8.99 -23.42
C GLU A 173 9.82 -9.13 -22.00
N ASP A 174 10.59 -8.77 -20.96
CA ASP A 174 10.14 -8.85 -19.60
C ASP A 174 9.35 -7.58 -19.25
N PHE A 175 8.09 -7.75 -18.85
CA PHE A 175 7.22 -6.63 -18.45
C PHE A 175 6.43 -6.97 -17.18
N ILE A 176 6.70 -6.24 -16.11
CA ILE A 176 6.00 -6.38 -14.83
C ILE A 176 4.64 -5.68 -14.91
N HIS A 177 3.58 -6.43 -14.62
CA HIS A 177 2.24 -5.90 -14.39
C HIS A 177 1.84 -6.17 -12.94
N SER A 178 1.62 -5.14 -12.15
CA SER A 178 1.14 -5.27 -10.79
C SER A 178 0.10 -4.19 -10.49
N ASP A 179 -1.01 -4.61 -9.89
CA ASP A 179 -2.05 -3.75 -9.35
C ASP A 179 -1.91 -3.54 -7.84
N ARG A 180 -0.76 -3.90 -7.23
CA ARG A 180 -0.58 -3.91 -5.79
C ARG A 180 0.09 -2.67 -5.26
N PHE A 181 -0.47 -2.17 -4.13
CA PHE A 181 0.25 -1.30 -3.20
C PHE A 181 0.89 -2.16 -2.11
N VAL A 182 2.11 -1.83 -1.76
CA VAL A 182 2.86 -2.51 -0.68
C VAL A 182 3.08 -1.49 0.42
N LEU A 183 2.69 -1.81 1.65
CA LEU A 183 2.93 -0.98 2.83
C LEU A 183 4.18 -1.46 3.55
N ILE A 184 5.11 -0.54 3.82
CA ILE A 184 6.36 -0.80 4.51
C ILE A 184 6.46 0.10 5.76
N ASP A 185 6.88 -0.47 6.89
CA ASP A 185 7.03 0.25 8.16
C ASP A 185 8.38 0.98 8.28
N ARG A 186 8.59 1.64 9.43
CA ARG A 186 9.80 2.43 9.73
C ARG A 186 11.08 1.59 9.78
N GLU A 187 10.96 0.31 10.09
CA GLU A 187 12.06 -0.67 10.16
C GLU A 187 12.31 -1.35 8.80
N GLY A 188 11.50 -1.03 7.79
CA GLY A 188 11.61 -1.58 6.45
C GLY A 188 10.90 -2.93 6.28
N HIS A 189 10.00 -3.33 7.18
CA HIS A 189 9.26 -4.58 7.04
C HIS A 189 7.98 -4.36 6.22
N ILE A 190 7.65 -5.33 5.37
CA ILE A 190 6.39 -5.32 4.64
C ILE A 190 5.24 -5.67 5.60
N ARG A 191 4.24 -4.79 5.67
CA ARG A 191 3.11 -4.89 6.59
C ARG A 191 1.78 -5.16 5.90
N GLY A 192 1.72 -5.04 4.59
CA GLY A 192 0.51 -5.33 3.81
C GLY A 192 0.68 -5.22 2.31
N TYR A 193 -0.23 -5.90 1.61
CA TYR A 193 -0.43 -5.80 0.17
C TYR A 193 -1.90 -5.49 -0.09
N TYR A 194 -2.18 -4.48 -0.90
CA TYR A 194 -3.52 -3.96 -1.16
C TYR A 194 -3.78 -3.92 -2.65
N ASP A 195 -5.00 -4.15 -3.06
CA ASP A 195 -5.41 -3.95 -4.45
C ASP A 195 -5.49 -2.45 -4.74
N GLY A 196 -4.54 -1.95 -5.55
CA GLY A 196 -4.45 -0.54 -5.93
C GLY A 196 -5.61 -0.05 -6.79
N THR A 197 -6.45 -0.97 -7.29
CA THR A 197 -7.66 -0.64 -8.05
C THR A 197 -8.94 -0.65 -7.20
N SER A 198 -8.84 -0.99 -5.90
CA SER A 198 -9.96 -1.11 -4.97
C SER A 198 -10.07 0.09 -4.03
N ASP A 199 -11.23 0.77 -4.04
CA ASP A 199 -11.55 1.83 -3.08
C ASP A 199 -11.53 1.33 -1.62
N MET A 200 -11.94 0.07 -1.40
CA MET A 200 -11.96 -0.53 -0.07
C MET A 200 -10.54 -0.76 0.43
N ASP A 201 -9.66 -1.32 -0.40
CA ASP A 201 -8.26 -1.58 -0.06
C ASP A 201 -7.50 -0.26 0.16
N THR A 202 -7.80 0.78 -0.61
CA THR A 202 -7.25 2.13 -0.38
C THR A 202 -7.62 2.68 1.01
N LYS A 203 -8.87 2.51 1.43
CA LYS A 203 -9.31 2.91 2.78
C LYS A 203 -8.64 2.07 3.87
N LEU A 204 -8.48 0.76 3.63
CA LEU A 204 -7.77 -0.14 4.55
C LEU A 204 -6.31 0.24 4.66
N LEU A 205 -5.61 0.50 3.55
CA LEU A 205 -4.23 0.99 3.52
C LEU A 205 -4.08 2.27 4.37
N ILE A 206 -4.98 3.25 4.22
CA ILE A 206 -4.96 4.48 5.03
C ILE A 206 -5.15 4.19 6.52
N ALA A 207 -6.04 3.26 6.88
CA ALA A 207 -6.25 2.86 8.27
C ALA A 207 -5.01 2.17 8.85
N ASP A 208 -4.37 1.30 8.07
CA ASP A 208 -3.18 0.56 8.48
C ASP A 208 -1.95 1.47 8.60
N ILE A 209 -1.78 2.46 7.72
CA ILE A 209 -0.74 3.50 7.88
C ILE A 209 -0.93 4.25 9.20
N LYS A 210 -2.17 4.62 9.57
CA LYS A 210 -2.46 5.28 10.85
C LYS A 210 -2.12 4.42 12.07
N THR A 211 -2.16 3.12 11.93
CA THR A 211 -1.79 2.18 13.00
C THR A 211 -0.27 2.10 13.21
N LEU A 212 0.51 2.44 12.17
CA LEU A 212 1.98 2.45 12.19
C LEU A 212 2.57 3.82 12.59
N LEU A 213 1.77 4.90 12.58
CA LEU A 213 2.21 6.24 13.00
C LEU A 213 2.35 6.35 14.51
#